data_b9df21a60f424fc20c4a07d87cdaeeec
#
_entry.id   b9df21a60f424fc20c4a07d87cdaeeec
#
_cell.length_a   1.000
_cell.length_b   1.000
_cell.length_c   1.000
_cell.angle_alpha   90.00
_cell.angle_beta   90.00
_cell.angle_gamma   90.00
#
_symmetry.space_group_name_H-M   'P 1'
#
loop_
_entity.id
_entity.type
_entity.pdbx_description
1 polymer ?
#
loop_
_entity_poly.entity_id
_entity_poly.type
_entity_poly.pdbx_seq_one_letter_code
_entity_poly.pdbx_strand_id
1 'polypeptide(L)'
;MQGRFIFQWATILCFFVVALVMELAPWPAGFQAFKPSWLVLVLLYWTLALPDRVSIGWAFLLGVLWDIVLGSILGVHALVLSVAFYFVSKYYLILRNLSLWFQSLLVLLFVFAIRVAIFLVEFSLHGAFFNWQEIFGAIASGVLWPWVFLLMRTARRRGGLH
;
A
#
# COMPACT_ATOMS: atom_id res chain seq x y z
N MET A 1 6.72 -25.81 -14.61
CA MET A 1 6.97 -25.06 -13.36
C MET A 1 7.43 -23.64 -13.60
N GLN A 2 8.37 -23.42 -14.52
CA GLN A 2 8.86 -22.07 -14.80
C GLN A 2 7.78 -21.15 -15.37
N GLY A 3 6.93 -21.64 -16.27
CA GLY A 3 5.86 -20.83 -16.83
C GLY A 3 4.84 -20.38 -15.79
N ARG A 4 4.53 -21.25 -14.81
CA ARG A 4 3.63 -20.92 -13.73
C ARG A 4 4.24 -19.87 -12.80
N PHE A 5 5.52 -20.00 -12.52
CA PHE A 5 6.25 -19.04 -11.71
C PHE A 5 6.26 -17.64 -12.35
N ILE A 6 6.55 -17.60 -13.66
CA ILE A 6 6.53 -16.34 -14.42
C ILE A 6 5.13 -15.73 -14.42
N PHE A 7 4.10 -16.55 -14.60
CA PHE A 7 2.71 -16.09 -14.59
C PHE A 7 2.33 -15.49 -13.24
N GLN A 8 2.75 -16.13 -12.14
CA GLN A 8 2.47 -15.62 -10.79
C GLN A 8 3.12 -14.27 -10.56
N TRP A 9 4.39 -14.12 -10.91
CA TRP A 9 5.09 -12.83 -10.79
C TRP A 9 4.50 -11.78 -11.71
N ALA A 10 4.09 -12.16 -12.91
CA ALA A 10 3.45 -11.24 -13.83
C ALA A 10 2.14 -10.71 -13.25
N THR A 11 1.35 -11.58 -12.60
CA THR A 11 0.11 -11.18 -11.95
C THR A 11 0.37 -10.17 -10.82
N ILE A 12 1.35 -10.45 -9.96
CA ILE A 12 1.71 -9.56 -8.87
C ILE A 12 2.16 -8.20 -9.41
N LEU A 13 3.04 -8.20 -10.39
CA LEU A 13 3.54 -6.97 -11.00
C LEU A 13 2.43 -6.18 -11.69
N CYS A 14 1.51 -6.87 -12.34
CA CYS A 14 0.36 -6.23 -12.98
C CYS A 14 -0.48 -5.46 -11.96
N PHE A 15 -0.75 -6.06 -10.81
CA PHE A 15 -1.50 -5.38 -9.76
C PHE A 15 -0.75 -4.16 -9.20
N PHE A 16 0.58 -4.26 -9.05
CA PHE A 16 1.37 -3.12 -8.61
C PHE A 16 1.34 -1.97 -9.63
N VAL A 17 1.43 -2.30 -10.92
CA VAL A 17 1.35 -1.28 -11.97
C VAL A 17 -0.01 -0.60 -11.97
N VAL A 18 -1.09 -1.38 -11.89
CA VAL A 18 -2.45 -0.82 -11.83
C VAL A 18 -2.62 0.06 -10.60
N ALA A 19 -2.14 -0.39 -9.43
CA ALA A 19 -2.22 0.39 -8.20
C ALA A 19 -1.44 1.70 -8.32
N LEU A 20 -0.26 1.66 -8.92
CA LEU A 20 0.56 2.85 -9.11
C LEU A 20 -0.14 3.83 -10.05
N VAL A 21 -0.72 3.34 -11.14
CA VAL A 21 -1.47 4.18 -12.08
C VAL A 21 -2.67 4.83 -11.37
N MET A 22 -3.40 4.05 -10.56
CA MET A 22 -4.54 4.59 -9.80
C MET A 22 -4.09 5.61 -8.76
N GLU A 23 -2.94 5.39 -8.14
CA GLU A 23 -2.39 6.32 -7.15
C GLU A 23 -2.01 7.65 -7.80
N LEU A 24 -1.53 7.61 -9.03
CA LEU A 24 -1.12 8.79 -9.79
C LEU A 24 -2.26 9.46 -10.54
N ALA A 25 -3.41 8.79 -10.66
CA ALA A 25 -4.55 9.33 -11.41
C ALA A 25 -4.99 10.64 -10.78
N PRO A 26 -5.23 11.69 -11.61
CA PRO A 26 -5.67 12.97 -11.07
C PRO A 26 -7.11 12.92 -10.58
N TRP A 27 -7.33 13.41 -9.37
CA TRP A 27 -8.66 13.58 -8.81
C TRP A 27 -9.08 15.04 -8.96
N PRO A 28 -10.38 15.34 -8.91
CA PRO A 28 -10.85 16.72 -8.98
C PRO A 28 -10.19 17.60 -7.93
N ALA A 29 -10.02 18.87 -8.24
CA ALA A 29 -9.42 19.83 -7.33
C ALA A 29 -10.19 19.86 -6.01
N GLY A 30 -9.47 19.80 -4.90
CA GLY A 30 -10.06 19.76 -3.56
C GLY A 30 -10.32 18.37 -3.01
N PHE A 31 -10.22 17.32 -3.84
CA PHE A 31 -10.47 15.95 -3.42
C PHE A 31 -9.23 15.06 -3.46
N GLN A 32 -8.06 15.65 -3.73
CA GLN A 32 -6.82 14.87 -3.82
C GLN A 32 -6.49 14.13 -2.52
N ALA A 33 -6.73 14.75 -1.38
CA ALA A 33 -6.42 14.14 -0.09
C ALA A 33 -7.42 13.06 0.32
N PHE A 34 -8.59 13.03 -0.31
CA PHE A 34 -9.60 11.98 -0.06
C PHE A 34 -9.27 10.67 -0.79
N LYS A 35 -8.31 10.71 -1.70
CA LYS A 35 -7.94 9.55 -2.49
C LYS A 35 -7.38 8.44 -1.62
N PRO A 36 -7.90 7.20 -1.74
CA PRO A 36 -7.34 6.06 -1.00
C PRO A 36 -5.90 5.78 -1.41
N SER A 37 -5.16 5.15 -0.51
CA SER A 37 -3.77 4.76 -0.78
C SER A 37 -3.74 3.41 -1.50
N TRP A 38 -4.06 3.41 -2.79
CA TRP A 38 -4.19 2.18 -3.58
C TRP A 38 -2.94 1.31 -3.53
N LEU A 39 -1.77 1.94 -3.69
CA LEU A 39 -0.50 1.21 -3.69
C LEU A 39 -0.24 0.53 -2.36
N VAL A 40 -0.53 1.22 -1.26
CA VAL A 40 -0.37 0.67 0.08
C VAL A 40 -1.32 -0.51 0.29
N LEU A 41 -2.57 -0.39 -0.17
CA LEU A 41 -3.55 -1.46 -0.03
C LEU A 41 -3.14 -2.72 -0.79
N VAL A 42 -2.69 -2.57 -2.02
CA VAL A 42 -2.26 -3.70 -2.84
C VAL A 42 -1.01 -4.34 -2.26
N LEU A 43 -0.04 -3.53 -1.88
CA LEU A 43 1.21 -4.02 -1.27
C LEU A 43 0.92 -4.73 0.04
N LEU A 44 0.02 -4.20 0.86
CA LEU A 44 -0.37 -4.80 2.13
C LEU A 44 -1.01 -6.17 1.91
N TYR A 45 -1.90 -6.28 0.94
CA TYR A 45 -2.54 -7.56 0.64
C TYR A 45 -1.50 -8.61 0.25
N TRP A 46 -0.59 -8.27 -0.68
CA TRP A 46 0.42 -9.23 -1.13
C TRP A 46 1.41 -9.59 -0.03
N THR A 47 1.76 -8.65 0.84
CA THR A 47 2.64 -8.92 1.98
C THR A 47 1.98 -9.91 2.96
N LEU A 48 0.68 -9.76 3.18
CA LEU A 48 -0.06 -10.67 4.07
C LEU A 48 -0.28 -12.03 3.42
N ALA A 49 -0.53 -12.06 2.12
CA ALA A 49 -0.84 -13.30 1.41
C ALA A 49 0.41 -14.10 1.04
N LEU A 50 1.45 -13.41 0.56
CA LEU A 50 2.68 -14.04 0.06
C LEU A 50 3.90 -13.34 0.67
N PRO A 51 4.12 -13.47 1.98
CA PRO A 51 5.22 -12.76 2.65
C PRO A 51 6.59 -13.22 2.17
N ASP A 52 6.70 -14.43 1.61
CA ASP A 52 7.96 -14.94 1.08
C ASP A 52 8.37 -14.25 -0.22
N ARG A 53 7.39 -13.74 -0.97
CA ARG A 53 7.63 -13.12 -2.27
C ARG A 53 7.58 -11.60 -2.22
N VAL A 54 6.71 -11.05 -1.38
CA VAL A 54 6.49 -9.61 -1.27
C VAL A 54 6.73 -9.20 0.17
N SER A 55 7.76 -8.42 0.39
CA SER A 55 8.16 -8.02 1.75
C SER A 55 8.77 -6.62 1.72
N ILE A 56 9.67 -6.35 2.65
CA ILE A 56 10.31 -5.03 2.82
C ILE A 56 11.01 -4.56 1.53
N GLY A 57 11.66 -5.48 0.82
CA GLY A 57 12.34 -5.13 -0.44
C GLY A 57 11.40 -4.53 -1.48
N TRP A 58 10.22 -5.12 -1.64
CA TRP A 58 9.20 -4.60 -2.54
C TRP A 58 8.65 -3.26 -2.06
N ALA A 59 8.48 -3.09 -0.74
CA ALA A 59 8.04 -1.82 -0.18
C ALA A 59 9.06 -0.72 -0.48
N PHE A 60 10.34 -1.02 -0.33
CA PHE A 60 11.41 -0.08 -0.63
C PHE A 60 11.41 0.30 -2.11
N LEU A 61 11.35 -0.70 -3.00
CA LEU A 61 11.37 -0.45 -4.45
C LEU A 61 10.16 0.39 -4.89
N LEU A 62 8.98 0.04 -4.42
CA LEU A 62 7.77 0.78 -4.77
C LEU A 62 7.79 2.19 -4.19
N GLY A 63 8.34 2.36 -2.99
CA GLY A 63 8.52 3.67 -2.40
C GLY A 63 9.46 4.54 -3.21
N VAL A 64 10.56 3.99 -3.70
CA VAL A 64 11.51 4.71 -4.56
C VAL A 64 10.84 5.11 -5.87
N LEU A 65 10.10 4.21 -6.49
CA LEU A 65 9.36 4.51 -7.72
C LEU A 65 8.34 5.63 -7.48
N TRP A 66 7.64 5.58 -6.36
CA TRP A 66 6.66 6.59 -5.99
C TRP A 66 7.34 7.96 -5.82
N ASP A 67 8.48 7.99 -5.14
CA ASP A 67 9.25 9.23 -4.97
C ASP A 67 9.68 9.82 -6.30
N ILE A 68 10.17 8.97 -7.21
CA ILE A 68 10.62 9.42 -8.54
C ILE A 68 9.44 9.99 -9.33
N VAL A 69 8.31 9.30 -9.34
CA VAL A 69 7.16 9.70 -10.13
C VAL A 69 6.52 10.98 -9.59
N LEU A 70 6.45 11.13 -8.26
CA LEU A 70 5.90 12.33 -7.64
C LEU A 70 6.85 13.51 -7.69
N GLY A 71 8.12 13.27 -8.00
CA GLY A 71 9.13 14.33 -7.97
C GLY A 71 9.46 14.82 -6.56
N SER A 72 9.14 14.03 -5.55
CA SER A 72 9.44 14.36 -4.16
C SER A 72 10.90 14.03 -3.83
N ILE A 73 11.31 14.33 -2.59
CA ILE A 73 12.66 13.98 -2.14
C ILE A 73 12.80 12.47 -2.18
N LEU A 74 13.85 12.01 -2.87
CA LEU A 74 14.11 10.59 -3.03
C LEU A 74 14.39 9.95 -1.66
N GLY A 75 13.64 8.88 -1.39
CA GLY A 75 13.82 8.10 -0.17
C GLY A 75 12.75 8.31 0.90
N VAL A 76 11.93 9.38 0.82
CA VAL A 76 10.89 9.64 1.84
C VAL A 76 9.87 8.50 1.87
N HIS A 77 9.22 8.22 0.74
CA HIS A 77 8.25 7.14 0.67
C HIS A 77 8.91 5.78 0.85
N ALA A 78 10.12 5.61 0.29
CA ALA A 78 10.86 4.37 0.44
C ALA A 78 11.17 4.08 1.92
N LEU A 79 11.64 5.08 2.66
CA LEU A 79 11.93 4.92 4.07
C LEU A 79 10.69 4.59 4.89
N VAL A 80 9.63 5.38 4.70
CA VAL A 80 8.39 5.21 5.46
C VAL A 80 7.76 3.86 5.18
N LEU A 81 7.66 3.47 3.90
CA LEU A 81 7.07 2.19 3.52
C LEU A 81 7.91 1.02 4.01
N SER A 82 9.25 1.12 3.94
CA SER A 82 10.12 0.05 4.41
C SER A 82 9.92 -0.21 5.91
N VAL A 83 9.89 0.85 6.72
CA VAL A 83 9.68 0.72 8.16
C VAL A 83 8.29 0.17 8.45
N ALA A 84 7.26 0.70 7.79
CA ALA A 84 5.88 0.26 8.00
C ALA A 84 5.70 -1.20 7.65
N PHE A 85 6.21 -1.63 6.50
CA PHE A 85 6.05 -3.01 6.04
C PHE A 85 6.99 -3.98 6.74
N TYR A 86 8.03 -3.48 7.39
CA TYR A 86 8.81 -4.31 8.31
C TYR A 86 7.92 -4.87 9.43
N PHE A 87 7.11 -3.99 10.04
CA PHE A 87 6.18 -4.44 11.08
C PHE A 87 5.11 -5.37 10.53
N VAL A 88 4.60 -5.11 9.33
CA VAL A 88 3.62 -5.98 8.70
C VAL A 88 4.22 -7.37 8.47
N SER A 89 5.43 -7.44 7.93
CA SER A 89 6.10 -8.72 7.67
C SER A 89 6.39 -9.49 8.95
N LYS A 90 6.68 -8.77 10.04
CA LYS A 90 6.96 -9.41 11.33
C LYS A 90 5.71 -10.05 11.94
N TYR A 91 4.54 -9.40 11.76
CA TYR A 91 3.29 -9.82 12.39
C TYR A 91 2.27 -10.34 11.38
N TYR A 92 2.71 -10.78 10.20
CA TYR A 92 1.77 -11.14 9.14
C TYR A 92 0.83 -12.29 9.53
N LEU A 93 1.31 -13.26 10.34
CA LEU A 93 0.47 -14.40 10.75
C LEU A 93 -0.71 -13.94 11.60
N ILE A 94 -0.46 -13.01 12.51
CA ILE A 94 -1.51 -12.47 13.38
C ILE A 94 -2.48 -11.64 12.53
N LEU A 95 -1.94 -10.77 11.67
CA LEU A 95 -2.74 -9.84 10.89
C LEU A 95 -3.66 -10.57 9.90
N ARG A 96 -3.16 -11.58 9.21
CA ARG A 96 -3.95 -12.26 8.19
C ARG A 96 -5.01 -13.19 8.78
N ASN A 97 -4.88 -13.57 10.05
CA ASN A 97 -5.86 -14.41 10.73
C ASN A 97 -6.97 -13.63 11.41
N LEU A 98 -6.88 -12.30 11.42
CA LEU A 98 -7.94 -11.46 11.96
C LEU A 98 -9.16 -11.44 11.05
N SER A 99 -10.34 -11.16 11.64
CA SER A 99 -11.55 -11.00 10.85
C SER A 99 -11.39 -9.80 9.90
N LEU A 100 -12.14 -9.83 8.80
CA LEU A 100 -12.05 -8.80 7.77
C LEU A 100 -12.34 -7.40 8.33
N TRP A 101 -13.32 -7.30 9.24
CA TRP A 101 -13.66 -6.02 9.86
C TRP A 101 -12.52 -5.47 10.72
N PHE A 102 -11.87 -6.35 11.48
CA PHE A 102 -10.71 -5.96 12.28
C PHE A 102 -9.56 -5.53 11.38
N GLN A 103 -9.35 -6.24 10.27
CA GLN A 103 -8.33 -5.86 9.30
C GLN A 103 -8.60 -4.47 8.72
N SER A 104 -9.87 -4.16 8.43
CA SER A 104 -10.26 -2.84 7.92
C SER A 104 -9.85 -1.73 8.89
N LEU A 105 -10.12 -1.92 10.17
CA LEU A 105 -9.76 -0.95 11.20
C LEU A 105 -8.24 -0.77 11.27
N LEU A 106 -7.50 -1.88 11.26
CA LEU A 106 -6.04 -1.83 11.29
C LEU A 106 -5.46 -1.19 10.04
N VAL A 107 -6.06 -1.44 8.87
CA VAL A 107 -5.62 -0.80 7.62
C VAL A 107 -5.83 0.71 7.70
N LEU A 108 -6.96 1.14 8.22
CA LEU A 108 -7.24 2.57 8.41
C LEU A 108 -6.15 3.21 9.28
N LEU A 109 -5.85 2.61 10.41
CA LEU A 109 -4.83 3.11 11.33
C LEU A 109 -3.44 3.05 10.68
N PHE A 110 -3.16 1.99 9.94
CA PHE A 110 -1.88 1.81 9.25
C PHE A 110 -1.65 2.88 8.19
N VAL A 111 -2.65 3.14 7.36
CA VAL A 111 -2.56 4.17 6.31
C VAL A 111 -2.42 5.55 6.96
N PHE A 112 -3.18 5.82 8.01
CA PHE A 112 -3.08 7.07 8.73
C PHE A 112 -1.68 7.27 9.30
N ALA A 113 -1.12 6.21 9.90
CA ALA A 113 0.24 6.26 10.45
C ALA A 113 1.28 6.53 9.35
N ILE A 114 1.13 5.91 8.19
CA ILE A 114 2.03 6.16 7.05
C ILE A 114 1.95 7.62 6.61
N ARG A 115 0.75 8.16 6.49
CA ARG A 115 0.55 9.55 6.05
C ARG A 115 1.13 10.54 7.06
N VAL A 116 0.94 10.28 8.36
CA VAL A 116 1.52 11.11 9.41
C VAL A 116 3.05 11.03 9.37
N ALA A 117 3.61 9.83 9.17
CA ALA A 117 5.06 9.66 9.09
C ALA A 117 5.65 10.41 7.90
N ILE A 118 5.00 10.34 6.73
CA ILE A 118 5.43 11.08 5.55
C ILE A 118 5.37 12.58 5.82
N PHE A 119 4.28 13.05 6.45
CA PHE A 119 4.12 14.45 6.82
C PHE A 119 5.25 14.91 7.76
N LEU A 120 5.56 14.10 8.79
CA LEU A 120 6.60 14.46 9.74
C LEU A 120 7.97 14.59 9.07
N VAL A 121 8.28 13.67 8.16
CA VAL A 121 9.55 13.72 7.42
C VAL A 121 9.58 14.96 6.52
N GLU A 122 8.51 15.24 5.79
CA GLU A 122 8.43 16.41 4.91
C GLU A 122 8.45 17.71 5.71
N PHE A 123 7.78 17.74 6.86
CA PHE A 123 7.79 18.90 7.72
C PHE A 123 9.22 19.22 8.21
N SER A 124 9.97 18.18 8.57
CA SER A 124 11.36 18.35 9.00
C SER A 124 12.25 18.87 7.90
N LEU A 125 11.96 18.49 6.64
CA LEU A 125 12.79 18.84 5.48
C LEU A 125 12.34 20.13 4.80
N HIS A 126 11.04 20.39 4.75
CA HIS A 126 10.46 21.49 3.94
C HIS A 126 9.49 22.39 4.72
N GLY A 127 9.11 22.05 5.95
CA GLY A 127 8.12 22.82 6.68
C GLY A 127 6.71 22.67 6.12
N ALA A 128 6.34 21.47 5.68
CA ALA A 128 5.02 21.19 5.15
C ALA A 128 3.92 21.38 6.20
N PHE A 129 2.68 21.65 5.74
CA PHE A 129 1.53 21.78 6.62
C PHE A 129 0.69 20.50 6.54
N PHE A 130 0.17 20.06 7.72
CA PHE A 130 -0.70 18.88 7.76
C PHE A 130 -2.07 19.23 7.20
N ASN A 131 -2.54 18.41 6.26
CA ASN A 131 -3.86 18.56 5.67
C ASN A 131 -4.82 17.58 6.34
N TRP A 132 -5.84 18.13 7.03
CA TRP A 132 -6.84 17.32 7.71
C TRP A 132 -7.59 16.37 6.77
N GLN A 133 -7.63 16.68 5.48
CA GLN A 133 -8.27 15.83 4.47
C GLN A 133 -7.58 14.47 4.34
N GLU A 134 -6.33 14.36 4.76
CA GLU A 134 -5.62 13.07 4.73
C GLU A 134 -6.26 12.04 5.64
N ILE A 135 -6.92 12.48 6.71
CA ILE A 135 -7.68 11.58 7.58
C ILE A 135 -8.79 10.91 6.78
N PHE A 136 -9.47 11.66 5.92
CA PHE A 136 -10.54 11.12 5.08
C PHE A 136 -10.00 10.09 4.08
N GLY A 137 -8.82 10.34 3.52
CA GLY A 137 -8.16 9.37 2.65
C GLY A 137 -7.82 8.08 3.37
N ALA A 138 -7.35 8.17 4.61
CA ALA A 138 -7.08 6.99 5.43
C ALA A 138 -8.38 6.23 5.74
N ILE A 139 -9.46 6.94 6.07
CA ILE A 139 -10.78 6.33 6.30
C ILE A 139 -11.25 5.63 5.03
N ALA A 140 -11.12 6.28 3.88
CA ALA A 140 -11.50 5.69 2.60
C ALA A 140 -10.71 4.41 2.33
N SER A 141 -9.41 4.39 2.63
CA SER A 141 -8.57 3.20 2.48
C SER A 141 -9.07 2.06 3.35
N GLY A 142 -9.39 2.36 4.60
CA GLY A 142 -9.93 1.34 5.52
C GLY A 142 -11.27 0.80 5.06
N VAL A 143 -12.17 1.68 4.60
CA VAL A 143 -13.48 1.28 4.10
C VAL A 143 -13.35 0.41 2.85
N LEU A 144 -12.40 0.73 1.98
CA LEU A 144 -12.20 -0.02 0.74
C LEU A 144 -11.46 -1.33 0.95
N TRP A 145 -10.80 -1.53 2.08
CA TRP A 145 -10.00 -2.74 2.32
C TRP A 145 -10.79 -4.05 2.12
N PRO A 146 -12.01 -4.21 2.64
CA PRO A 146 -12.75 -5.46 2.40
C PRO A 146 -12.97 -5.76 0.92
N TRP A 147 -13.27 -4.71 0.13
CA TRP A 147 -13.48 -4.85 -1.31
C TRP A 147 -12.19 -5.24 -2.02
N VAL A 148 -11.09 -4.55 -1.70
CA VAL A 148 -9.78 -4.83 -2.26
C VAL A 148 -9.35 -6.25 -1.89
N PHE A 149 -9.54 -6.63 -0.62
CA PHE A 149 -9.17 -7.97 -0.15
C PHE A 149 -9.89 -9.06 -0.93
N LEU A 150 -11.20 -8.92 -1.08
CA LEU A 150 -12.00 -9.93 -1.79
C LEU A 150 -11.64 -9.98 -3.27
N LEU A 151 -11.46 -8.82 -3.89
CA LEU A 151 -11.07 -8.74 -5.30
C LEU A 151 -9.71 -9.39 -5.54
N MET A 152 -8.73 -9.05 -4.71
CA MET A 152 -7.38 -9.59 -4.83
C MET A 152 -7.33 -11.08 -4.52
N ARG A 153 -8.12 -11.52 -3.55
CA ARG A 153 -8.23 -12.93 -3.22
C ARG A 153 -8.79 -13.74 -4.40
N THR A 154 -9.80 -13.22 -5.07
CA THR A 154 -10.37 -13.85 -6.25
C THR A 154 -9.34 -13.92 -7.37
N ALA A 155 -8.65 -12.82 -7.63
CA ALA A 155 -7.61 -12.77 -8.65
C ALA A 155 -6.46 -13.73 -8.33
N ARG A 156 -6.05 -13.80 -7.06
CA ARG A 156 -5.00 -14.70 -6.61
C ARG A 156 -5.37 -16.17 -6.87
N ARG A 157 -6.61 -16.53 -6.52
CA ARG A 157 -7.09 -17.91 -6.72
C ARG A 157 -7.15 -18.27 -8.20
N ARG A 158 -7.64 -17.35 -9.03
CA ARG A 158 -7.73 -17.57 -10.49
C ARG A 158 -6.34 -17.65 -11.11
N GLY A 159 -5.38 -16.92 -10.56
CA GLY A 159 -3.99 -16.98 -11.03
C GLY A 159 -3.19 -18.15 -10.51
N GLY A 160 -3.78 -19.01 -9.69
CA GLY A 160 -3.07 -20.17 -9.13
C GLY A 160 -2.07 -19.82 -8.04
N LEU A 161 -2.21 -18.66 -7.42
CA LEU A 161 -1.35 -18.20 -6.33
C LEU A 161 -1.94 -18.63 -4.99
N HIS A 162 -1.47 -19.75 -4.49
CA HIS A 162 -1.96 -20.30 -3.22
C HIS A 162 -0.95 -20.17 -2.11
#